data_04c6edd630307f060ea4866bed55d6a6
#
_entry.id   04c6edd630307f060ea4866bed55d6a6
#
_cell.length_a   1.000
_cell.length_b   1.000
_cell.length_c   1.000
_cell.angle_alpha   90.00
_cell.angle_beta   90.00
_cell.angle_gamma   90.00
#
_symmetry.space_group_name_H-M   'P 1'
#
loop_
_entity.id
_entity.type
_entity.pdbx_description
1 polymer ?
#
loop_
_entity_poly.entity_id
_entity_poly.type
_entity_poly.pdbx_seq_one_letter_code
_entity_poly.pdbx_strand_id
1 'polypeptide(L)'
;GEFYHYGTSRELISSTLSVQNLVRDQRAIMQRKVKPHPAMFVQNAVLHQKLTAENSELWIENSYIGENWTLRGQQIITGVPENNWNLSLPEGVCVDVVPVGEANWAARPYGFNDLFKGALSDVSTLFMGKPILTWAMERGITLGGNEDIQNAPLFPVCQTVDELGKVLRWMITEPDREEGKHIWLSARKLSANDLSDQANLRRLVAQREVFRKKDWSLLAANHEKSVFYQLDLSDAAESFAKDKIVLPKALPEDNPLMKRIHNHMFRSQVMKISGVAYKEEEQKAFALLREGLVGSVLGSKQQPCLNVYRDQIVWGRSPVRIDLAGGWTDTPPYCLYAGGNVVNVAIELNGQPPLQVYIKPSDTHKIILRSIDLGAMEVISSWD
;
A
#
# COMPACT_ATOMS: atom_id res chain seq x y z
N GLY A 1 9.66 17.39 -15.74
CA GLY A 1 8.79 16.64 -14.85
C GLY A 1 7.77 15.87 -15.68
N GLU A 2 7.43 14.67 -15.27
CA GLU A 2 6.35 13.90 -15.88
C GLU A 2 5.03 14.28 -15.25
N PHE A 3 3.96 14.25 -16.05
CA PHE A 3 2.61 14.56 -15.59
C PHE A 3 1.76 13.30 -15.67
N TYR A 4 1.14 12.91 -14.57
CA TYR A 4 0.27 11.74 -14.47
C TYR A 4 -1.16 12.20 -14.30
N HIS A 5 -2.03 11.83 -15.25
CA HIS A 5 -3.44 12.21 -15.27
C HIS A 5 -4.31 11.06 -14.75
N TYR A 6 -5.40 11.38 -14.06
CA TYR A 6 -6.35 10.44 -13.45
C TYR A 6 -7.80 10.75 -13.84
N GLY A 7 -8.01 11.24 -15.06
CA GLY A 7 -9.33 11.69 -15.51
C GLY A 7 -10.25 10.59 -16.04
N THR A 8 -9.72 9.40 -16.30
CA THR A 8 -10.49 8.26 -16.83
C THR A 8 -10.16 6.95 -16.11
N SER A 9 -11.03 5.95 -16.27
CA SER A 9 -10.81 4.60 -15.71
C SER A 9 -9.48 3.98 -16.16
N ARG A 10 -9.09 4.16 -17.41
CA ARG A 10 -7.81 3.71 -17.95
C ARG A 10 -6.63 4.40 -17.28
N GLU A 11 -6.73 5.70 -17.10
CA GLU A 11 -5.67 6.50 -16.49
C GLU A 11 -5.49 6.21 -15.01
N LEU A 12 -6.54 5.80 -14.30
CA LEU A 12 -6.42 5.34 -12.93
C LEU A 12 -5.38 4.21 -12.84
N ILE A 13 -5.47 3.21 -13.69
CA ILE A 13 -4.55 2.07 -13.67
C ILE A 13 -3.19 2.44 -14.29
N SER A 14 -3.17 3.04 -15.47
CA SER A 14 -1.92 3.32 -16.18
C SER A 14 -1.05 4.36 -15.47
N SER A 15 -1.63 5.41 -14.93
CA SER A 15 -0.90 6.42 -14.15
C SER A 15 -0.40 5.86 -12.83
N THR A 16 -1.23 5.07 -12.12
CA THR A 16 -0.80 4.40 -10.89
C THR A 16 0.35 3.42 -11.17
N LEU A 17 0.24 2.63 -12.22
CA LEU A 17 1.30 1.69 -12.65
C LEU A 17 2.61 2.43 -12.95
N SER A 18 2.53 3.55 -13.67
CA SER A 18 3.69 4.37 -13.98
C SER A 18 4.35 4.94 -12.73
N VAL A 19 3.55 5.48 -11.80
CA VAL A 19 4.04 5.99 -10.50
C VAL A 19 4.67 4.88 -9.67
N GLN A 20 4.06 3.72 -9.57
CA GLN A 20 4.60 2.57 -8.82
C GLN A 20 5.93 2.08 -9.40
N ASN A 21 6.09 2.11 -10.71
CA ASN A 21 7.32 1.69 -11.38
C ASN A 21 8.43 2.76 -11.34
N LEU A 22 8.10 4.03 -11.01
CA LEU A 22 9.09 5.09 -10.78
C LEU A 22 9.72 4.97 -9.39
N VAL A 23 8.96 4.58 -8.38
CA VAL A 23 9.46 4.38 -7.01
C VAL A 23 10.36 3.14 -7.01
N ARG A 24 11.66 3.37 -7.21
CA ARG A 24 12.69 2.32 -7.21
C ARG A 24 13.48 2.43 -5.92
N ASP A 25 13.49 1.38 -5.13
CA ASP A 25 14.47 1.25 -4.05
C ASP A 25 15.86 1.17 -4.67
N GLN A 26 16.70 2.18 -4.44
CA GLN A 26 18.05 2.22 -4.99
C GLN A 26 18.88 0.99 -4.58
N ARG A 27 18.66 0.45 -3.39
CA ARG A 27 19.31 -0.78 -2.94
C ARG A 27 18.89 -1.98 -3.78
N ALA A 28 17.62 -2.06 -4.16
CA ALA A 28 17.11 -3.12 -5.01
C ALA A 28 17.60 -2.98 -6.47
N ILE A 29 17.75 -1.76 -6.96
CA ILE A 29 18.33 -1.48 -8.29
C ILE A 29 19.76 -1.98 -8.38
N MET A 30 20.59 -1.70 -7.39
CA MET A 30 22.00 -2.16 -7.33
C MET A 30 22.10 -3.69 -7.30
N GLN A 31 21.11 -4.38 -6.72
CA GLN A 31 21.04 -5.84 -6.66
C GLN A 31 20.31 -6.47 -7.87
N ARG A 32 19.84 -5.68 -8.84
CA ARG A 32 19.07 -6.14 -10.02
C ARG A 32 17.84 -7.00 -9.69
N LYS A 33 17.21 -6.79 -8.52
CA LYS A 33 16.06 -7.55 -8.03
C LYS A 33 14.72 -6.82 -8.20
N VAL A 34 14.71 -5.66 -8.86
CA VAL A 34 13.49 -4.89 -9.08
C VAL A 34 12.64 -5.59 -10.12
N LYS A 35 11.44 -6.00 -9.74
CA LYS A 35 10.41 -6.47 -10.67
C LYS A 35 9.42 -5.33 -10.90
N PRO A 36 8.99 -5.08 -12.15
CA PRO A 36 7.91 -4.15 -12.41
C PRO A 36 6.65 -4.55 -11.64
N HIS A 37 5.90 -3.57 -11.15
CA HIS A 37 4.61 -3.82 -10.56
C HIS A 37 3.65 -4.32 -11.65
N PRO A 38 2.88 -5.39 -11.43
CA PRO A 38 1.87 -5.82 -12.40
C PRO A 38 0.74 -4.79 -12.47
N ALA A 39 0.02 -4.75 -13.59
CA ALA A 39 -1.14 -3.88 -13.77
C ALA A 39 -2.39 -4.43 -13.03
N MET A 40 -2.22 -4.83 -11.77
CA MET A 40 -3.26 -5.37 -10.89
C MET A 40 -3.15 -4.71 -9.53
N PHE A 41 -4.21 -4.02 -9.11
CA PHE A 41 -4.28 -3.30 -7.84
C PHE A 41 -5.45 -3.82 -7.02
N VAL A 42 -5.16 -4.37 -5.85
CA VAL A 42 -6.17 -4.86 -4.91
C VAL A 42 -5.90 -4.22 -3.55
N GLN A 43 -6.88 -3.48 -3.03
CA GLN A 43 -6.73 -2.79 -1.76
C GLN A 43 -8.05 -2.73 -0.96
N ASN A 44 -7.93 -2.93 0.35
CA ASN A 44 -9.08 -2.96 1.27
C ASN A 44 -10.21 -3.86 0.73
N ALA A 45 -9.88 -5.06 0.27
CA ALA A 45 -10.81 -5.96 -0.39
C ALA A 45 -10.60 -7.40 0.05
N VAL A 46 -11.68 -8.16 0.09
CA VAL A 46 -11.64 -9.61 0.31
C VAL A 46 -11.73 -10.32 -1.03
N LEU A 47 -10.70 -11.04 -1.40
CA LEU A 47 -10.59 -11.72 -2.69
C LEU A 47 -10.42 -13.22 -2.48
N HIS A 48 -11.41 -14.01 -2.89
CA HIS A 48 -11.38 -15.48 -2.88
C HIS A 48 -10.91 -16.09 -4.20
N GLN A 49 -10.58 -15.25 -5.18
CA GLN A 49 -10.09 -15.65 -6.49
C GLN A 49 -8.56 -15.60 -6.57
N LYS A 50 -7.97 -16.52 -7.32
CA LYS A 50 -6.55 -16.46 -7.67
C LYS A 50 -6.38 -15.64 -8.95
N LEU A 51 -5.74 -14.49 -8.84
CA LEU A 51 -5.41 -13.68 -10.02
C LEU A 51 -4.26 -14.28 -10.81
N THR A 52 -4.35 -14.18 -12.12
CA THR A 52 -3.34 -14.64 -13.09
C THR A 52 -2.95 -13.50 -14.02
N ALA A 53 -2.02 -13.74 -14.94
CA ALA A 53 -1.63 -12.77 -15.96
C ALA A 53 -2.79 -12.34 -16.89
N GLU A 54 -3.85 -13.14 -16.98
CA GLU A 54 -5.06 -12.82 -17.76
C GLU A 54 -5.90 -11.72 -17.12
N ASN A 55 -5.69 -11.46 -15.83
CA ASN A 55 -6.38 -10.38 -15.08
C ASN A 55 -5.61 -9.06 -15.15
N SER A 56 -5.02 -8.70 -16.28
CA SER A 56 -4.30 -7.44 -16.45
C SER A 56 -5.24 -6.24 -16.49
N GLU A 57 -4.71 -5.05 -16.13
CA GLU A 57 -5.49 -3.81 -16.02
C GLU A 57 -6.69 -3.95 -15.06
N LEU A 58 -6.42 -4.48 -13.84
CA LEU A 58 -7.42 -4.75 -12.82
C LEU A 58 -7.26 -3.83 -11.62
N TRP A 59 -8.37 -3.23 -11.17
CA TRP A 59 -8.47 -2.47 -9.94
C TRP A 59 -9.62 -2.98 -9.09
N ILE A 60 -9.33 -3.46 -7.89
CA ILE A 60 -10.34 -3.90 -6.91
C ILE A 60 -10.14 -3.10 -5.63
N GLU A 61 -11.14 -2.35 -5.23
CA GLU A 61 -11.07 -1.54 -4.03
C GLU A 61 -12.37 -1.63 -3.22
N ASN A 62 -12.24 -1.74 -1.89
CA ASN A 62 -13.35 -1.74 -0.96
C ASN A 62 -14.46 -2.72 -1.38
N SER A 63 -14.07 -3.94 -1.77
CA SER A 63 -14.97 -4.90 -2.41
C SER A 63 -14.77 -6.33 -1.91
N TYR A 64 -15.85 -7.09 -1.92
CA TYR A 64 -15.82 -8.53 -1.65
C TYR A 64 -16.02 -9.31 -2.97
N ILE A 65 -15.02 -10.09 -3.34
CA ILE A 65 -15.05 -10.96 -4.52
C ILE A 65 -15.11 -12.41 -4.05
N GLY A 66 -16.28 -13.03 -4.20
CA GLY A 66 -16.54 -14.39 -3.77
C GLY A 66 -15.92 -15.46 -4.69
N GLU A 67 -16.01 -16.71 -4.26
CA GLU A 67 -15.46 -17.87 -5.01
C GLU A 67 -16.14 -18.10 -6.36
N ASN A 68 -17.41 -17.71 -6.50
CA ASN A 68 -18.21 -17.93 -7.69
C ASN A 68 -18.17 -16.76 -8.68
N TRP A 69 -17.25 -15.83 -8.50
CA TRP A 69 -17.02 -14.77 -9.47
C TRP A 69 -16.07 -15.22 -10.57
N THR A 70 -16.23 -14.69 -11.77
CA THR A 70 -15.25 -14.82 -12.85
C THR A 70 -14.79 -13.44 -13.28
N LEU A 71 -13.49 -13.20 -13.15
CA LEU A 71 -12.84 -11.93 -13.53
C LEU A 71 -12.02 -12.14 -14.81
N ARG A 72 -11.93 -11.07 -15.60
CA ARG A 72 -11.10 -10.98 -16.81
C ARG A 72 -10.11 -9.81 -16.64
N GLY A 73 -9.72 -9.16 -17.71
CA GLY A 73 -8.91 -7.94 -17.71
C GLY A 73 -9.76 -6.69 -17.94
N GLN A 74 -9.12 -5.52 -17.80
CA GLN A 74 -9.73 -4.20 -17.99
C GLN A 74 -10.97 -3.99 -17.11
N GLN A 75 -10.81 -4.16 -15.80
CA GLN A 75 -11.91 -4.11 -14.85
C GLN A 75 -11.58 -3.23 -13.65
N ILE A 76 -12.55 -2.41 -13.27
CA ILE A 76 -12.55 -1.66 -12.01
C ILE A 76 -13.76 -2.10 -11.20
N ILE A 77 -13.52 -2.58 -9.98
CA ILE A 77 -14.57 -3.10 -9.09
C ILE A 77 -14.45 -2.39 -7.76
N THR A 78 -15.49 -1.64 -7.41
CA THR A 78 -15.49 -0.80 -6.22
C THR A 78 -16.79 -0.93 -5.41
N GLY A 79 -16.68 -0.81 -4.09
CA GLY A 79 -17.81 -0.71 -3.19
C GLY A 79 -18.67 -1.97 -2.99
N VAL A 80 -18.28 -3.11 -3.54
CA VAL A 80 -19.08 -4.34 -3.52
C VAL A 80 -19.16 -4.90 -2.10
N PRO A 81 -20.37 -5.04 -1.49
CA PRO A 81 -20.52 -5.59 -0.15
C PRO A 81 -20.23 -7.10 -0.12
N GLU A 82 -20.12 -7.66 1.08
CA GLU A 82 -20.01 -9.12 1.27
C GLU A 82 -21.21 -9.83 0.63
N ASN A 83 -20.94 -10.85 -0.19
CA ASN A 83 -21.93 -11.48 -1.04
C ASN A 83 -21.59 -12.94 -1.36
N ASN A 84 -22.56 -13.66 -1.90
CA ASN A 84 -22.44 -15.03 -2.40
C ASN A 84 -22.79 -15.11 -3.90
N TRP A 85 -22.62 -14.04 -4.66
CA TRP A 85 -23.06 -13.96 -6.04
C TRP A 85 -22.26 -14.92 -6.94
N ASN A 86 -22.96 -15.47 -7.92
CA ASN A 86 -22.34 -16.07 -9.10
C ASN A 86 -22.35 -14.99 -10.20
N LEU A 87 -21.28 -14.25 -10.34
CA LEU A 87 -21.17 -13.12 -11.25
C LEU A 87 -19.96 -13.27 -12.16
N SER A 88 -20.21 -13.35 -13.47
CA SER A 88 -19.17 -13.33 -14.49
C SER A 88 -19.07 -11.95 -15.09
N LEU A 89 -17.91 -11.31 -14.99
CA LEU A 89 -17.63 -10.04 -15.60
C LEU A 89 -16.89 -10.23 -16.92
N PRO A 90 -17.49 -9.83 -18.06
CA PRO A 90 -16.78 -9.77 -19.32
C PRO A 90 -15.61 -8.81 -19.27
N GLU A 91 -14.61 -9.01 -20.12
CA GLU A 91 -13.51 -8.06 -20.29
C GLU A 91 -14.03 -6.65 -20.61
N GLY A 92 -13.45 -5.65 -19.98
CA GLY A 92 -13.84 -4.24 -20.17
C GLY A 92 -15.12 -3.82 -19.45
N VAL A 93 -15.74 -4.70 -18.64
CA VAL A 93 -16.92 -4.34 -17.83
C VAL A 93 -16.50 -4.10 -16.38
N CYS A 94 -16.83 -2.93 -15.85
CA CYS A 94 -16.57 -2.48 -14.51
C CYS A 94 -17.86 -2.50 -13.66
N VAL A 95 -17.70 -2.60 -12.34
CA VAL A 95 -18.82 -2.56 -11.39
C VAL A 95 -18.48 -1.63 -10.23
N ASP A 96 -19.36 -0.68 -10.01
CA ASP A 96 -19.36 0.16 -8.82
C ASP A 96 -20.66 -0.06 -8.05
N VAL A 97 -20.56 -0.34 -6.77
CA VAL A 97 -21.72 -0.47 -5.88
C VAL A 97 -21.70 0.69 -4.92
N VAL A 98 -22.68 1.56 -5.04
CA VAL A 98 -22.77 2.79 -4.27
C VAL A 98 -23.82 2.64 -3.17
N PRO A 99 -23.46 2.71 -1.87
CA PRO A 99 -24.46 2.74 -0.81
C PRO A 99 -25.25 4.05 -0.86
N VAL A 100 -26.58 3.93 -0.80
CA VAL A 100 -27.53 5.05 -0.86
C VAL A 100 -28.41 5.02 0.38
N GLY A 101 -28.55 6.16 1.06
CA GLY A 101 -29.27 6.21 2.33
C GLY A 101 -28.66 5.28 3.38
N GLU A 102 -29.47 4.83 4.34
CA GLU A 102 -28.97 4.04 5.48
C GLU A 102 -28.82 2.54 5.18
N ALA A 103 -29.59 1.98 4.22
CA ALA A 103 -29.64 0.54 4.03
C ALA A 103 -29.57 0.07 2.56
N ASN A 104 -29.71 0.95 1.58
CA ASN A 104 -29.83 0.58 0.17
C ASN A 104 -28.50 0.69 -0.56
N TRP A 105 -28.43 0.11 -1.77
CA TRP A 105 -27.30 0.18 -2.68
C TRP A 105 -27.74 0.44 -4.10
N ALA A 106 -27.03 1.25 -4.84
CA ALA A 106 -27.20 1.39 -6.27
C ALA A 106 -26.22 0.50 -7.02
N ALA A 107 -26.71 -0.22 -8.03
CA ALA A 107 -25.90 -1.03 -8.94
C ALA A 107 -25.47 -0.21 -10.13
N ARG A 108 -24.16 0.04 -10.26
CA ARG A 108 -23.58 0.83 -11.37
C ARG A 108 -22.55 0.02 -12.16
N PRO A 109 -22.96 -0.81 -13.12
CA PRO A 109 -22.03 -1.33 -14.12
C PRO A 109 -21.70 -0.26 -15.16
N TYR A 110 -20.48 -0.29 -15.72
CA TYR A 110 -20.04 0.63 -16.78
C TYR A 110 -18.90 0.03 -17.59
N GLY A 111 -18.57 0.62 -18.72
CA GLY A 111 -17.47 0.15 -19.57
C GLY A 111 -16.13 0.81 -19.21
N PHE A 112 -15.07 0.04 -19.17
CA PHE A 112 -13.70 0.51 -18.89
C PHE A 112 -13.24 1.60 -19.86
N ASN A 113 -13.66 1.46 -21.12
CA ASN A 113 -13.31 2.39 -22.19
C ASN A 113 -14.42 3.40 -22.54
N ASP A 114 -15.56 3.34 -21.86
CA ASP A 114 -16.67 4.24 -22.14
C ASP A 114 -16.35 5.65 -21.65
N LEU A 115 -16.65 6.66 -22.47
CA LEU A 115 -16.56 8.05 -22.05
C LEU A 115 -17.71 8.44 -21.12
N PHE A 116 -18.78 7.66 -21.12
CA PHE A 116 -20.02 7.88 -20.38
C PHE A 116 -20.55 9.31 -20.54
N LYS A 117 -20.62 9.77 -21.79
CA LYS A 117 -21.05 11.11 -22.19
C LYS A 117 -21.74 11.04 -23.56
N GLY A 118 -22.71 11.91 -23.76
CA GLY A 118 -23.44 12.07 -25.03
C GLY A 118 -24.92 11.75 -24.89
N ALA A 119 -25.69 12.12 -25.90
CA ALA A 119 -27.14 11.90 -25.91
C ALA A 119 -27.48 10.41 -26.01
N LEU A 120 -28.56 9.97 -25.36
CA LEU A 120 -29.00 8.57 -25.42
C LEU A 120 -29.33 8.13 -26.86
N SER A 121 -29.76 9.04 -27.71
CA SER A 121 -30.07 8.76 -29.11
C SER A 121 -28.84 8.59 -30.01
N ASP A 122 -27.65 8.99 -29.55
CA ASP A 122 -26.41 8.90 -30.31
C ASP A 122 -25.84 7.49 -30.25
N VAL A 123 -25.58 6.87 -31.39
CA VAL A 123 -24.98 5.54 -31.49
C VAL A 123 -23.55 5.46 -30.94
N SER A 124 -22.87 6.60 -30.83
CA SER A 124 -21.54 6.69 -30.19
C SER A 124 -21.60 6.71 -28.67
N THR A 125 -22.77 6.90 -28.05
CA THR A 125 -22.96 6.85 -26.61
C THR A 125 -22.94 5.40 -26.14
N LEU A 126 -21.82 5.02 -25.50
CA LEU A 126 -21.58 3.65 -25.08
C LEU A 126 -22.00 3.41 -23.63
N PHE A 127 -22.48 2.19 -23.39
CA PHE A 127 -22.73 1.63 -22.07
C PHE A 127 -22.23 0.18 -22.02
N MET A 128 -21.24 -0.11 -21.20
CA MET A 128 -20.53 -1.38 -21.13
C MET A 128 -19.99 -1.85 -22.50
N GLY A 129 -19.37 -0.92 -23.24
CA GLY A 129 -18.70 -1.17 -24.52
C GLY A 129 -19.62 -1.32 -25.74
N LYS A 130 -20.94 -1.12 -25.60
CA LYS A 130 -21.89 -1.17 -26.71
C LYS A 130 -22.82 0.06 -26.73
N PRO A 131 -23.39 0.44 -27.87
CA PRO A 131 -24.37 1.52 -27.92
C PRO A 131 -25.48 1.30 -26.90
N ILE A 132 -25.83 2.33 -26.13
CA ILE A 132 -26.81 2.20 -25.04
C ILE A 132 -28.18 1.74 -25.51
N LEU A 133 -28.61 2.18 -26.70
CA LEU A 133 -29.89 1.72 -27.28
C LEU A 133 -29.86 0.22 -27.66
N THR A 134 -28.73 -0.28 -28.10
CA THR A 134 -28.56 -1.72 -28.36
C THR A 134 -28.64 -2.51 -27.04
N TRP A 135 -27.98 -2.03 -25.97
CA TRP A 135 -28.08 -2.62 -24.64
C TRP A 135 -29.53 -2.69 -24.13
N ALA A 136 -30.29 -1.58 -24.33
CA ALA A 136 -31.68 -1.49 -23.92
C ALA A 136 -32.58 -2.46 -24.74
N MET A 137 -32.37 -2.51 -26.05
CA MET A 137 -33.12 -3.39 -26.96
C MET A 137 -32.91 -4.88 -26.62
N GLU A 138 -31.65 -5.30 -26.35
CA GLU A 138 -31.33 -6.66 -25.91
C GLU A 138 -32.11 -7.07 -24.64
N ARG A 139 -32.48 -6.11 -23.79
CA ARG A 139 -33.20 -6.34 -22.53
C ARG A 139 -34.71 -6.07 -22.61
N GLY A 140 -35.19 -5.76 -23.82
CA GLY A 140 -36.60 -5.46 -24.04
C GLY A 140 -37.10 -4.29 -23.21
N ILE A 141 -36.27 -3.25 -23.07
CA ILE A 141 -36.61 -2.01 -22.37
C ILE A 141 -36.47 -0.82 -23.32
N THR A 142 -37.26 0.22 -23.07
CA THR A 142 -37.19 1.48 -23.83
C THR A 142 -36.60 2.55 -22.93
N LEU A 143 -35.51 3.18 -23.38
CA LEU A 143 -35.00 4.38 -22.78
C LEU A 143 -35.61 5.58 -23.49
N GLY A 144 -36.18 6.49 -22.70
CA GLY A 144 -36.85 7.69 -23.24
C GLY A 144 -35.92 8.89 -23.21
N GLY A 145 -36.19 9.85 -24.13
CA GLY A 145 -35.53 11.13 -24.10
C GLY A 145 -34.25 11.24 -24.94
N ASN A 146 -33.81 12.48 -25.09
CA ASN A 146 -32.54 12.82 -25.77
C ASN A 146 -31.56 13.47 -24.76
N GLU A 147 -31.68 13.08 -23.51
CA GLU A 147 -30.80 13.54 -22.44
C GLU A 147 -29.40 12.94 -22.54
N ASP A 148 -28.43 13.60 -21.91
CA ASP A 148 -27.09 13.02 -21.76
C ASP A 148 -27.15 11.79 -20.85
N ILE A 149 -26.42 10.73 -21.22
CA ILE A 149 -26.34 9.48 -20.46
C ILE A 149 -26.03 9.68 -18.97
N GLN A 150 -25.31 10.76 -18.62
CA GLN A 150 -24.97 11.09 -17.22
C GLN A 150 -26.21 11.46 -16.39
N ASN A 151 -27.27 11.94 -17.04
CA ASN A 151 -28.56 12.32 -16.41
C ASN A 151 -29.61 11.21 -16.52
N ALA A 152 -29.35 10.18 -17.32
CA ALA A 152 -30.30 9.09 -17.52
C ALA A 152 -30.42 8.22 -16.28
N PRO A 153 -31.64 7.87 -15.82
CA PRO A 153 -31.88 7.03 -14.63
C PRO A 153 -31.64 5.56 -14.96
N LEU A 154 -30.38 5.16 -14.98
CA LEU A 154 -29.94 3.81 -15.40
C LEU A 154 -29.66 2.87 -14.22
N PHE A 155 -29.33 3.40 -13.03
CA PHE A 155 -28.77 2.66 -11.93
C PHE A 155 -29.84 2.34 -10.86
N PRO A 156 -30.32 1.08 -10.77
CA PRO A 156 -31.38 0.70 -9.83
C PRO A 156 -30.86 0.71 -8.40
N VAL A 157 -31.70 1.20 -7.48
CA VAL A 157 -31.50 1.18 -6.03
C VAL A 157 -32.13 -0.07 -5.45
N CYS A 158 -31.32 -0.98 -4.93
CA CYS A 158 -31.71 -2.26 -4.35
C CYS A 158 -31.75 -2.18 -2.83
N GLN A 159 -32.68 -2.90 -2.20
CA GLN A 159 -32.85 -2.94 -0.75
C GLN A 159 -31.99 -4.04 -0.11
N THR A 160 -31.67 -5.09 -0.86
CA THR A 160 -30.92 -6.23 -0.37
C THR A 160 -29.71 -6.53 -1.27
N VAL A 161 -28.70 -7.18 -0.68
CA VAL A 161 -27.51 -7.64 -1.41
C VAL A 161 -27.88 -8.72 -2.45
N ASP A 162 -28.93 -9.50 -2.22
CA ASP A 162 -29.42 -10.50 -3.17
C ASP A 162 -30.04 -9.84 -4.43
N GLU A 163 -30.92 -8.85 -4.23
CA GLU A 163 -31.47 -8.06 -5.34
C GLU A 163 -30.37 -7.41 -6.18
N LEU A 164 -29.35 -6.86 -5.50
CA LEU A 164 -28.19 -6.24 -6.14
C LEU A 164 -27.45 -7.22 -7.06
N GLY A 165 -27.21 -8.46 -6.60
CA GLY A 165 -26.58 -9.50 -7.41
C GLY A 165 -27.43 -9.94 -8.61
N LYS A 166 -28.75 -10.07 -8.40
CA LYS A 166 -29.69 -10.44 -9.47
C LYS A 166 -29.77 -9.38 -10.56
N VAL A 167 -29.86 -8.11 -10.18
CA VAL A 167 -29.95 -7.02 -11.16
C VAL A 167 -28.63 -6.78 -11.86
N LEU A 168 -27.49 -6.93 -11.19
CA LEU A 168 -26.17 -6.81 -11.86
C LEU A 168 -25.99 -7.90 -12.92
N ARG A 169 -26.34 -9.16 -12.63
CA ARG A 169 -26.30 -10.24 -13.62
C ARG A 169 -27.15 -9.93 -14.84
N TRP A 170 -28.38 -9.46 -14.62
CA TRP A 170 -29.27 -9.07 -15.72
C TRP A 170 -28.70 -7.91 -16.52
N MET A 171 -28.18 -6.88 -15.85
CA MET A 171 -27.59 -5.73 -16.55
C MET A 171 -26.37 -6.09 -17.38
N ILE A 172 -25.58 -7.08 -16.96
CA ILE A 172 -24.28 -7.39 -17.55
C ILE A 172 -24.37 -8.58 -18.53
N THR A 173 -24.76 -9.77 -18.06
CA THR A 173 -24.60 -11.01 -18.80
C THR A 173 -25.88 -11.78 -19.10
N GLU A 174 -26.94 -11.59 -18.33
CA GLU A 174 -28.15 -12.43 -18.40
C GLU A 174 -29.40 -11.60 -18.76
N PRO A 175 -29.50 -11.03 -19.97
CA PRO A 175 -30.61 -10.15 -20.35
C PRO A 175 -32.00 -10.81 -20.28
N ASP A 176 -32.07 -12.13 -20.38
CA ASP A 176 -33.32 -12.89 -20.37
C ASP A 176 -33.80 -13.29 -18.94
N ARG A 177 -33.06 -12.90 -17.88
CA ARG A 177 -33.41 -13.20 -16.50
C ARG A 177 -34.55 -12.31 -16.00
N GLU A 178 -35.76 -12.84 -15.94
CA GLU A 178 -36.96 -12.11 -15.54
C GLU A 178 -36.86 -11.49 -14.14
N GLU A 179 -36.23 -12.17 -13.17
CA GLU A 179 -36.05 -11.61 -11.82
C GLU A 179 -35.25 -10.31 -11.81
N GLY A 180 -34.11 -10.28 -12.51
CA GLY A 180 -33.27 -9.09 -12.61
C GLY A 180 -33.96 -7.95 -13.34
N LYS A 181 -34.69 -8.31 -14.43
CA LYS A 181 -35.53 -7.36 -15.19
C LYS A 181 -36.62 -6.75 -14.33
N HIS A 182 -37.33 -7.56 -13.56
CA HIS A 182 -38.38 -7.08 -12.66
C HIS A 182 -37.83 -6.12 -11.61
N ILE A 183 -36.69 -6.45 -10.99
CA ILE A 183 -36.02 -5.55 -10.03
C ILE A 183 -35.66 -4.24 -10.71
N TRP A 184 -35.05 -4.28 -11.89
CA TRP A 184 -34.66 -3.06 -12.61
C TRP A 184 -35.88 -2.19 -12.97
N LEU A 185 -36.98 -2.78 -13.43
CA LEU A 185 -38.18 -2.05 -13.81
C LEU A 185 -38.89 -1.40 -12.61
N SER A 186 -38.97 -2.12 -11.49
CA SER A 186 -39.69 -1.69 -10.27
C SER A 186 -38.87 -0.78 -9.36
N ALA A 187 -37.53 -0.92 -9.37
CA ALA A 187 -36.68 -0.11 -8.51
C ALA A 187 -36.68 1.36 -8.89
N ARG A 188 -36.53 2.24 -7.89
CA ARG A 188 -36.09 3.61 -8.12
C ARG A 188 -34.74 3.57 -8.81
N LYS A 189 -34.56 4.36 -9.85
CA LYS A 189 -33.30 4.46 -10.57
C LYS A 189 -32.66 5.83 -10.37
N LEU A 190 -31.35 5.84 -10.28
CA LEU A 190 -30.53 7.04 -10.19
C LEU A 190 -29.71 7.22 -11.46
N SER A 191 -29.46 8.46 -11.79
CA SER A 191 -28.47 8.82 -12.82
C SER A 191 -27.04 8.79 -12.22
N ALA A 192 -26.02 8.96 -13.05
CA ALA A 192 -24.66 9.10 -12.57
C ALA A 192 -24.47 10.34 -11.68
N ASN A 193 -25.12 11.44 -12.04
CA ASN A 193 -25.08 12.67 -11.25
C ASN A 193 -25.78 12.50 -9.90
N ASP A 194 -26.97 11.85 -9.88
CA ASP A 194 -27.68 11.53 -8.63
C ASP A 194 -26.84 10.65 -7.70
N LEU A 195 -26.09 9.71 -8.26
CA LEU A 195 -25.21 8.83 -7.47
C LEU A 195 -24.11 9.62 -6.77
N SER A 196 -23.53 10.62 -7.45
CA SER A 196 -22.51 11.49 -6.86
C SER A 196 -23.06 12.27 -5.66
N ASP A 197 -24.30 12.73 -5.75
CA ASP A 197 -24.93 13.53 -4.71
C ASP A 197 -25.49 12.68 -3.54
N GLN A 198 -25.91 11.45 -3.82
CA GLN A 198 -26.63 10.60 -2.86
C GLN A 198 -25.79 9.47 -2.25
N ALA A 199 -24.51 9.37 -2.64
CA ALA A 199 -23.60 8.36 -2.09
C ALA A 199 -23.39 8.53 -0.58
N ASN A 200 -23.63 7.47 0.19
CA ASN A 200 -23.37 7.46 1.62
C ASN A 200 -21.91 7.11 1.91
N LEU A 201 -21.05 8.14 1.95
CA LEU A 201 -19.61 7.99 2.17
C LEU A 201 -19.29 7.36 3.53
N ARG A 202 -20.12 7.56 4.56
CA ARG A 202 -19.89 6.94 5.88
C ARG A 202 -19.98 5.42 5.79
N ARG A 203 -20.94 4.89 5.03
CA ARG A 203 -21.07 3.44 4.80
C ARG A 203 -19.91 2.87 3.99
N LEU A 204 -19.42 3.60 2.98
CA LEU A 204 -18.23 3.21 2.22
C LEU A 204 -16.98 3.14 3.13
N VAL A 205 -16.78 4.14 3.99
CA VAL A 205 -15.69 4.13 4.96
C VAL A 205 -15.82 2.99 5.95
N ALA A 206 -17.02 2.75 6.48
CA ALA A 206 -17.27 1.64 7.41
C ALA A 206 -16.98 0.27 6.77
N GLN A 207 -17.41 0.04 5.52
CA GLN A 207 -17.11 -1.18 4.76
C GLN A 207 -15.62 -1.34 4.54
N ARG A 208 -14.92 -0.27 4.15
CA ARG A 208 -13.47 -0.25 3.97
C ARG A 208 -12.74 -0.68 5.23
N GLU A 209 -13.15 -0.16 6.39
CA GLU A 209 -12.54 -0.54 7.67
C GLU A 209 -12.77 -2.03 7.99
N VAL A 210 -13.95 -2.57 7.69
CA VAL A 210 -14.21 -4.01 7.87
C VAL A 210 -13.30 -4.87 7.00
N PHE A 211 -13.12 -4.52 5.72
CA PHE A 211 -12.26 -5.28 4.81
C PHE A 211 -10.78 -5.09 5.14
N ARG A 212 -10.35 -3.88 5.46
CA ARG A 212 -8.98 -3.59 5.91
C ARG A 212 -8.56 -4.45 7.11
N LYS A 213 -9.46 -4.67 8.05
CA LYS A 213 -9.20 -5.54 9.22
C LYS A 213 -8.99 -7.00 8.82
N LYS A 214 -9.77 -7.50 7.87
CA LYS A 214 -9.56 -8.86 7.32
C LYS A 214 -8.21 -8.97 6.60
N ASP A 215 -7.77 -7.92 5.91
CA ASP A 215 -6.50 -7.87 5.19
C ASP A 215 -5.28 -7.90 6.13
N TRP A 216 -5.34 -7.27 7.30
CA TRP A 216 -4.22 -7.24 8.23
C TRP A 216 -3.70 -8.62 8.61
N SER A 217 -4.61 -9.54 8.95
CA SER A 217 -4.24 -10.92 9.29
C SER A 217 -3.60 -11.66 8.12
N LEU A 218 -4.14 -11.48 6.91
CA LEU A 218 -3.63 -12.07 5.68
C LEU A 218 -2.26 -11.51 5.29
N LEU A 219 -2.07 -10.20 5.37
CA LEU A 219 -0.81 -9.54 5.07
C LEU A 219 0.29 -9.99 6.05
N ALA A 220 -0.04 -10.08 7.34
CA ALA A 220 0.89 -10.55 8.37
C ALA A 220 1.25 -12.04 8.19
N ALA A 221 0.25 -12.89 7.87
CA ALA A 221 0.49 -14.32 7.62
C ALA A 221 1.34 -14.57 6.36
N ASN A 222 1.20 -13.72 5.35
CA ASN A 222 1.93 -13.80 4.09
C ASN A 222 3.10 -12.81 4.00
N HIS A 223 3.74 -12.48 5.12
CA HIS A 223 4.79 -11.46 5.21
C HIS A 223 5.97 -11.65 4.23
N GLU A 224 6.21 -12.86 3.75
CA GLU A 224 7.25 -13.14 2.74
C GLU A 224 6.91 -12.56 1.36
N LYS A 225 5.62 -12.50 1.03
CA LYS A 225 5.08 -12.05 -0.26
C LYS A 225 4.36 -10.71 -0.18
N SER A 226 4.13 -10.20 1.02
CA SER A 226 3.46 -8.93 1.29
C SER A 226 4.45 -7.88 1.78
N VAL A 227 4.00 -6.64 1.81
CA VAL A 227 4.75 -5.49 2.32
C VAL A 227 4.47 -5.22 3.81
N PHE A 228 3.87 -6.16 4.54
CA PHE A 228 3.40 -5.94 5.91
C PHE A 228 4.43 -5.26 6.81
N TYR A 229 5.67 -5.80 6.87
CA TYR A 229 6.74 -5.20 7.67
C TYR A 229 7.42 -3.96 7.03
N GLN A 230 6.86 -3.41 5.96
CA GLN A 230 7.31 -2.18 5.30
C GLN A 230 6.26 -1.05 5.43
N LEU A 231 5.07 -1.37 5.96
CA LEU A 231 3.99 -0.41 6.19
C LEU A 231 4.20 0.31 7.52
N ASP A 232 3.40 1.36 7.74
CA ASP A 232 3.25 1.93 9.09
C ASP A 232 2.54 0.91 9.99
N LEU A 233 3.33 0.30 10.87
CA LEU A 233 2.85 -0.74 11.75
C LEU A 233 2.08 -0.19 12.97
N SER A 234 2.06 1.11 13.18
CA SER A 234 1.31 1.74 14.29
C SER A 234 -0.19 1.55 14.11
N ASP A 235 -0.71 1.90 12.93
CA ASP A 235 -2.13 1.69 12.56
C ASP A 235 -2.52 0.21 12.63
N ALA A 236 -1.63 -0.66 12.14
CA ALA A 236 -1.84 -2.10 12.22
C ALA A 236 -1.89 -2.59 13.66
N ALA A 237 -0.98 -2.12 14.52
CA ALA A 237 -0.94 -2.51 15.93
C ALA A 237 -2.18 -2.07 16.70
N GLU A 238 -2.69 -0.87 16.45
CA GLU A 238 -3.95 -0.38 17.01
C GLU A 238 -5.13 -1.26 16.59
N SER A 239 -5.21 -1.60 15.30
CA SER A 239 -6.25 -2.48 14.77
C SER A 239 -6.17 -3.88 15.38
N PHE A 240 -4.98 -4.48 15.47
CA PHE A 240 -4.79 -5.79 16.10
C PHE A 240 -5.21 -5.80 17.57
N ALA A 241 -4.84 -4.76 18.33
CA ALA A 241 -5.20 -4.65 19.74
C ALA A 241 -6.71 -4.45 19.94
N LYS A 242 -7.32 -3.51 19.20
CA LYS A 242 -8.73 -3.16 19.27
C LYS A 242 -9.65 -4.33 18.91
N ASP A 243 -9.33 -5.01 17.82
CA ASP A 243 -10.16 -6.08 17.25
C ASP A 243 -9.73 -7.46 17.74
N LYS A 244 -8.77 -7.54 18.67
CA LYS A 244 -8.24 -8.80 19.24
C LYS A 244 -7.79 -9.79 18.16
N ILE A 245 -7.16 -9.28 17.10
CA ILE A 245 -6.62 -10.10 16.03
C ILE A 245 -5.46 -10.93 16.57
N VAL A 246 -5.39 -12.19 16.16
CA VAL A 246 -4.32 -13.10 16.59
C VAL A 246 -2.97 -12.57 16.14
N LEU A 247 -2.03 -12.43 17.08
CA LEU A 247 -0.68 -11.97 16.78
C LEU A 247 0.04 -12.94 15.84
N PRO A 248 0.77 -12.42 14.83
CA PRO A 248 1.64 -13.26 14.04
C PRO A 248 2.70 -13.93 14.92
N LYS A 249 3.07 -15.16 14.62
CA LYS A 249 4.13 -15.86 15.34
C LYS A 249 5.47 -15.13 15.20
N ALA A 250 6.37 -15.36 16.16
CA ALA A 250 7.75 -14.91 16.02
C ALA A 250 8.37 -15.55 14.76
N LEU A 251 9.09 -14.74 13.98
CA LEU A 251 9.73 -15.23 12.76
C LEU A 251 10.96 -16.07 13.10
N PRO A 252 11.14 -17.21 12.43
CA PRO A 252 12.29 -18.08 12.63
C PRO A 252 13.61 -17.41 12.17
N GLU A 253 14.74 -18.03 12.55
CA GLU A 253 16.09 -17.44 12.40
C GLU A 253 16.55 -17.29 10.95
N ASP A 254 16.00 -18.06 10.03
CA ASP A 254 16.29 -18.01 8.60
C ASP A 254 15.67 -16.78 7.89
N ASN A 255 14.80 -16.06 8.58
CA ASN A 255 14.25 -14.82 8.05
C ASN A 255 15.24 -13.65 8.13
N PRO A 256 15.15 -12.68 7.21
CA PRO A 256 16.01 -11.49 7.23
C PRO A 256 15.95 -10.77 8.57
N LEU A 257 17.12 -10.38 9.10
CA LEU A 257 17.28 -9.76 10.41
C LEU A 257 16.28 -8.60 10.65
N MET A 258 16.16 -7.68 9.69
CA MET A 258 15.23 -6.54 9.82
C MET A 258 13.77 -6.97 9.92
N LYS A 259 13.35 -8.01 9.20
CA LYS A 259 11.98 -8.54 9.35
C LYS A 259 11.73 -9.13 10.73
N ARG A 260 12.72 -9.83 11.29
CA ARG A 260 12.66 -10.39 12.65
C ARG A 260 12.55 -9.28 13.70
N ILE A 261 13.35 -8.20 13.56
CA ILE A 261 13.29 -7.03 14.43
C ILE A 261 11.91 -6.40 14.36
N HIS A 262 11.41 -6.09 13.17
CA HIS A 262 10.08 -5.49 12.97
C HIS A 262 8.95 -6.37 13.49
N ASN A 263 9.07 -7.70 13.35
CA ASN A 263 8.08 -8.64 13.89
C ASN A 263 8.02 -8.56 15.44
N HIS A 264 9.14 -8.57 16.14
CA HIS A 264 9.18 -8.44 17.59
C HIS A 264 8.70 -7.06 18.06
N MET A 265 9.06 -5.98 17.35
CA MET A 265 8.58 -4.63 17.65
C MET A 265 7.07 -4.52 17.49
N PHE A 266 6.53 -5.03 16.39
CA PHE A 266 5.09 -5.05 16.14
C PHE A 266 4.33 -5.83 17.24
N ARG A 267 4.80 -7.03 17.58
CA ARG A 267 4.23 -7.84 18.67
C ARG A 267 4.26 -7.09 19.99
N SER A 268 5.40 -6.50 20.34
CA SER A 268 5.56 -5.66 21.53
C SER A 268 4.57 -4.52 21.56
N GLN A 269 4.39 -3.80 20.45
CA GLN A 269 3.47 -2.67 20.36
C GLN A 269 2.01 -3.08 20.54
N VAL A 270 1.56 -4.15 19.88
CA VAL A 270 0.20 -4.68 20.06
C VAL A 270 -0.03 -5.10 21.51
N MET A 271 0.91 -5.81 22.14
CA MET A 271 0.84 -6.24 23.53
C MET A 271 0.78 -5.05 24.48
N LYS A 272 1.57 -4.00 24.23
CA LYS A 272 1.58 -2.76 25.00
C LYS A 272 0.21 -2.04 24.94
N ILE A 273 -0.37 -1.88 23.75
CA ILE A 273 -1.68 -1.27 23.55
C ILE A 273 -2.77 -2.11 24.23
N SER A 274 -2.65 -3.45 24.17
CA SER A 274 -3.58 -4.38 24.81
C SER A 274 -3.43 -4.49 26.34
N GLY A 275 -2.46 -3.78 26.94
CA GLY A 275 -2.20 -3.85 28.38
C GLY A 275 -1.57 -5.16 28.87
N VAL A 276 -0.93 -5.91 27.97
CA VAL A 276 -0.26 -7.19 28.29
C VAL A 276 1.25 -6.98 28.44
N ALA A 277 1.95 -7.90 29.12
CA ALA A 277 3.40 -7.84 29.30
C ALA A 277 4.13 -7.88 27.94
N TYR A 278 4.77 -6.79 27.57
CA TYR A 278 5.37 -6.57 26.24
C TYR A 278 6.89 -6.48 26.24
N LYS A 279 7.50 -6.20 27.40
CA LYS A 279 8.95 -5.90 27.52
C LYS A 279 9.86 -7.01 27.01
N GLU A 280 9.45 -8.26 27.14
CA GLU A 280 10.25 -9.39 26.65
C GLU A 280 10.37 -9.37 25.12
N GLU A 281 9.28 -9.08 24.40
CA GLU A 281 9.31 -8.95 22.94
C GLU A 281 10.13 -7.74 22.48
N GLU A 282 10.03 -6.63 23.18
CA GLU A 282 10.84 -5.44 22.93
C GLU A 282 12.34 -5.73 23.13
N GLN A 283 12.72 -6.41 24.20
CA GLN A 283 14.10 -6.82 24.47
C GLN A 283 14.66 -7.76 23.39
N LYS A 284 13.84 -8.68 22.86
CA LYS A 284 14.25 -9.55 21.74
C LYS A 284 14.58 -8.74 20.48
N ALA A 285 13.77 -7.72 20.16
CA ALA A 285 14.06 -6.84 19.03
C ALA A 285 15.39 -6.10 19.20
N PHE A 286 15.64 -5.53 20.38
CA PHE A 286 16.90 -4.83 20.67
C PHE A 286 18.11 -5.78 20.69
N ALA A 287 17.95 -7.01 21.20
CA ALA A 287 19.01 -8.01 21.16
C ALA A 287 19.40 -8.36 19.72
N LEU A 288 18.42 -8.57 18.84
CA LEU A 288 18.66 -8.79 17.41
C LEU A 288 19.33 -7.61 16.72
N LEU A 289 18.91 -6.39 17.04
CA LEU A 289 19.55 -5.18 16.52
C LEU A 289 21.01 -5.09 16.94
N ARG A 290 21.29 -5.33 18.23
CA ARG A 290 22.65 -5.36 18.76
C ARG A 290 23.50 -6.43 18.08
N GLU A 291 22.97 -7.64 17.92
CA GLU A 291 23.67 -8.75 17.25
C GLU A 291 24.03 -8.36 15.81
N GLY A 292 23.11 -7.77 15.06
CA GLY A 292 23.37 -7.31 13.70
C GLY A 292 24.44 -6.23 13.61
N LEU A 293 24.42 -5.27 14.52
CA LEU A 293 25.43 -4.20 14.58
C LEU A 293 26.80 -4.77 14.96
N VAL A 294 26.87 -5.58 16.01
CA VAL A 294 28.12 -6.19 16.47
C VAL A 294 28.67 -7.16 15.42
N GLY A 295 27.82 -7.99 14.81
CA GLY A 295 28.21 -8.93 13.78
C GLY A 295 28.79 -8.26 12.53
N SER A 296 28.25 -7.10 12.15
CA SER A 296 28.79 -6.32 11.01
C SER A 296 30.18 -5.76 11.27
N VAL A 297 30.48 -5.42 12.53
CA VAL A 297 31.80 -4.91 12.95
C VAL A 297 32.80 -6.04 13.17
N LEU A 298 32.38 -7.12 13.82
CA LEU A 298 33.26 -8.27 14.14
C LEU A 298 33.63 -9.11 12.91
N GLY A 299 32.76 -9.15 11.87
CA GLY A 299 33.03 -9.88 10.62
C GLY A 299 34.15 -9.28 9.78
N SER A 300 34.56 -8.05 10.06
CA SER A 300 35.63 -7.31 9.35
C SER A 300 36.94 -7.18 10.16
N LYS A 301 37.15 -8.01 11.16
CA LYS A 301 38.42 -8.02 11.94
C LYS A 301 39.59 -8.31 11.01
N GLN A 302 40.11 -7.24 10.37
CA GLN A 302 41.45 -7.29 9.81
C GLN A 302 42.45 -7.18 10.95
N GLN A 303 43.50 -7.99 10.91
CA GLN A 303 44.63 -7.83 11.85
C GLN A 303 45.20 -6.43 11.64
N PRO A 304 45.32 -5.60 12.68
CA PRO A 304 45.95 -4.30 12.57
C PRO A 304 47.38 -4.45 11.98
N CYS A 305 47.67 -3.73 10.92
CA CYS A 305 49.01 -3.70 10.35
C CYS A 305 49.42 -2.23 10.15
N LEU A 306 50.71 -1.98 10.34
CA LEU A 306 51.28 -0.65 10.11
C LEU A 306 51.57 -0.48 8.61
N ASN A 307 50.76 0.29 7.91
CA ASN A 307 50.89 0.55 6.46
C ASN A 307 51.43 1.97 6.17
N VAL A 308 52.00 2.63 7.17
CA VAL A 308 52.54 4.00 7.03
C VAL A 308 53.96 4.04 7.57
N TYR A 309 54.80 4.95 7.04
CA TYR A 309 56.15 5.17 7.55
C TYR A 309 56.13 5.86 8.92
N ARG A 310 57.19 5.71 9.71
CA ARG A 310 57.25 6.23 11.10
C ARG A 310 57.14 7.75 11.18
N ASP A 311 57.60 8.46 10.16
CA ASP A 311 57.56 9.92 10.05
C ASP A 311 56.32 10.43 9.32
N GLN A 312 55.46 9.54 8.85
CA GLN A 312 54.27 9.88 8.09
C GLN A 312 53.10 10.26 9.03
N ILE A 313 52.41 11.32 8.64
CA ILE A 313 51.17 11.76 9.30
C ILE A 313 49.98 11.51 8.36
N VAL A 314 48.99 10.80 8.82
CA VAL A 314 47.72 10.68 8.12
C VAL A 314 46.77 11.76 8.62
N TRP A 315 46.26 12.55 7.68
CA TRP A 315 45.35 13.66 7.98
C TRP A 315 43.96 13.35 7.44
N GLY A 316 43.00 13.08 8.37
CA GLY A 316 41.60 12.91 8.10
C GLY A 316 40.85 14.25 8.22
N ARG A 317 40.01 14.56 7.27
CA ARG A 317 39.20 15.81 7.25
C ARG A 317 37.76 15.47 6.93
N SER A 318 36.81 16.11 7.63
CA SER A 318 35.39 15.90 7.37
C SER A 318 34.62 17.21 7.58
N PRO A 319 33.61 17.51 6.75
CA PRO A 319 32.67 18.57 7.04
C PRO A 319 31.87 18.25 8.32
N VAL A 320 31.30 19.27 8.94
CA VAL A 320 30.35 19.10 10.04
C VAL A 320 28.95 18.96 9.48
N ARG A 321 28.17 18.07 10.07
CA ARG A 321 26.75 17.90 9.75
C ARG A 321 25.90 18.75 10.71
N ILE A 322 24.99 19.55 10.16
CA ILE A 322 23.96 20.24 10.93
C ILE A 322 22.61 19.67 10.53
N ASP A 323 21.87 19.14 11.51
CA ASP A 323 20.53 18.63 11.30
C ASP A 323 19.54 19.81 11.33
N LEU A 324 18.89 20.06 10.19
CA LEU A 324 17.90 21.13 10.03
C LEU A 324 16.53 20.71 10.57
N ALA A 325 16.17 19.43 10.40
CA ALA A 325 14.93 18.87 10.90
C ALA A 325 15.07 17.35 11.10
N GLY A 326 14.30 16.82 12.04
CA GLY A 326 14.17 15.37 12.27
C GLY A 326 15.38 14.69 12.92
N GLY A 327 16.36 15.43 13.42
CA GLY A 327 17.49 14.85 14.16
C GLY A 327 17.00 13.97 15.30
N TRP A 328 17.63 12.80 15.50
CA TRP A 328 17.23 11.73 16.44
C TRP A 328 16.01 10.90 16.04
N THR A 329 15.25 11.24 15.02
CA THR A 329 14.15 10.38 14.56
C THR A 329 14.65 9.08 13.94
N ASP A 330 15.89 9.04 13.47
CA ASP A 330 16.59 7.87 12.94
C ASP A 330 17.22 6.98 14.02
N THR A 331 17.04 7.35 15.30
CA THR A 331 17.61 6.62 16.45
C THR A 331 16.58 5.69 17.09
N PRO A 332 16.94 4.43 17.41
CA PRO A 332 16.09 3.55 18.20
C PRO A 332 15.75 4.12 19.59
N PRO A 333 14.56 3.89 20.12
CA PRO A 333 13.48 3.04 19.58
C PRO A 333 12.59 3.70 18.56
N TYR A 334 12.60 5.03 18.40
CA TYR A 334 11.65 5.76 17.57
C TYR A 334 11.62 5.26 16.12
N CYS A 335 12.80 5.13 15.48
CA CYS A 335 12.88 4.71 14.09
C CYS A 335 12.39 3.26 13.84
N LEU A 336 12.33 2.42 14.87
CA LEU A 336 11.81 1.06 14.78
C LEU A 336 10.27 1.00 14.79
N TYR A 337 9.62 2.04 15.31
CA TYR A 337 8.15 2.14 15.38
C TYR A 337 7.57 2.94 14.22
N ALA A 338 8.15 4.10 13.93
CA ALA A 338 7.58 5.10 13.04
C ALA A 338 8.46 5.41 11.81
N GLY A 339 9.62 4.76 11.71
CA GLY A 339 10.66 5.19 10.77
C GLY A 339 11.29 6.51 11.19
N GLY A 340 12.32 6.97 10.48
CA GLY A 340 13.01 8.23 10.77
C GLY A 340 13.36 8.98 9.50
N ASN A 341 13.10 10.27 9.49
CA ASN A 341 13.49 11.16 8.41
C ASN A 341 14.32 12.31 8.96
N VAL A 342 15.55 12.47 8.46
CA VAL A 342 16.46 13.54 8.86
C VAL A 342 16.82 14.37 7.64
N VAL A 343 16.69 15.68 7.76
CA VAL A 343 17.20 16.64 6.80
C VAL A 343 18.42 17.31 7.41
N ASN A 344 19.58 17.14 6.75
CA ASN A 344 20.82 17.72 7.23
C ASN A 344 21.63 18.39 6.10
N VAL A 345 22.55 19.22 6.50
CA VAL A 345 23.49 19.93 5.62
C VAL A 345 24.91 19.67 6.10
N ALA A 346 25.79 19.30 5.17
CA ALA A 346 27.22 19.27 5.40
C ALA A 346 27.81 20.69 5.22
N ILE A 347 28.52 21.17 6.22
CA ILE A 347 29.07 22.54 6.25
C ILE A 347 30.59 22.51 6.32
N GLU A 348 31.22 23.37 5.54
CA GLU A 348 32.63 23.74 5.64
C GLU A 348 32.76 25.18 6.13
N LEU A 349 33.77 25.46 6.94
CA LEU A 349 34.06 26.81 7.42
C LEU A 349 35.13 27.42 6.52
N ASN A 350 34.78 28.49 5.82
CA ASN A 350 35.68 29.17 4.87
C ASN A 350 36.35 28.22 3.86
N GLY A 351 35.58 27.25 3.33
CA GLY A 351 36.06 26.23 2.40
C GLY A 351 36.99 25.19 3.02
N GLN A 352 36.98 25.05 4.34
CA GLN A 352 37.77 24.05 5.05
C GLN A 352 36.85 23.16 5.91
N PRO A 353 36.99 21.84 5.81
CA PRO A 353 36.30 20.91 6.71
C PRO A 353 36.76 21.17 8.17
N PRO A 354 35.80 21.46 9.10
CA PRO A 354 36.16 21.83 10.46
C PRO A 354 36.59 20.64 11.32
N LEU A 355 36.16 19.43 11.01
CA LEU A 355 36.59 18.24 11.74
C LEU A 355 37.90 17.72 11.15
N GLN A 356 38.95 17.71 11.97
CA GLN A 356 40.29 17.30 11.51
C GLN A 356 40.91 16.36 12.56
N VAL A 357 41.50 15.27 12.06
CA VAL A 357 42.19 14.28 12.88
C VAL A 357 43.55 14.02 12.27
N TYR A 358 44.59 14.13 13.09
CA TYR A 358 45.96 13.84 12.72
C TYR A 358 46.43 12.56 13.41
N ILE A 359 46.83 11.56 12.67
CA ILE A 359 47.29 10.26 13.18
C ILE A 359 48.74 10.08 12.75
N LYS A 360 49.60 9.73 13.71
CA LYS A 360 50.99 9.31 13.43
C LYS A 360 51.31 8.06 14.22
N PRO A 361 52.27 7.23 13.75
CA PRO A 361 52.78 6.12 14.55
C PRO A 361 53.32 6.59 15.90
N SER A 362 53.05 5.82 16.94
CA SER A 362 53.56 6.05 18.30
C SER A 362 54.89 5.37 18.46
N ASP A 363 55.86 6.05 19.12
CA ASP A 363 57.13 5.46 19.48
C ASP A 363 57.02 4.50 20.67
N THR A 364 55.87 4.43 21.31
CA THR A 364 55.51 3.52 22.40
C THR A 364 54.39 2.60 21.97
N HIS A 365 54.29 1.41 22.56
CA HIS A 365 53.16 0.49 22.30
C HIS A 365 51.86 0.93 23.00
N LYS A 366 51.49 2.22 22.82
CA LYS A 366 50.31 2.83 23.44
C LYS A 366 49.58 3.67 22.40
N ILE A 367 48.26 3.76 22.54
CA ILE A 367 47.43 4.72 21.78
C ILE A 367 47.30 5.94 22.63
N ILE A 368 47.70 7.11 22.11
CA ILE A 368 47.62 8.39 22.80
C ILE A 368 46.58 9.24 22.02
N LEU A 369 45.44 9.50 22.65
CA LEU A 369 44.41 10.38 22.14
C LEU A 369 44.61 11.79 22.71
N ARG A 370 44.64 12.82 21.85
CA ARG A 370 44.73 14.21 22.24
C ARG A 370 43.62 15.03 21.61
N SER A 371 42.79 15.68 22.37
CA SER A 371 41.84 16.68 21.94
C SER A 371 42.47 18.06 22.11
N ILE A 372 42.74 18.75 20.99
CA ILE A 372 43.42 20.06 21.03
C ILE A 372 42.46 21.13 21.55
N ASP A 373 41.21 21.06 21.13
CA ASP A 373 40.12 21.97 21.48
C ASP A 373 39.71 21.86 22.99
N LEU A 374 39.73 20.64 23.53
CA LEU A 374 39.39 20.38 24.94
C LEU A 374 40.62 20.42 25.86
N GLY A 375 41.83 20.47 25.31
CA GLY A 375 43.06 20.35 26.09
C GLY A 375 43.19 19.01 26.85
N ALA A 376 42.48 17.97 26.37
CA ALA A 376 42.43 16.68 27.03
C ALA A 376 43.38 15.67 26.38
N MET A 377 43.90 14.76 27.20
CA MET A 377 44.76 13.64 26.76
C MET A 377 44.38 12.36 27.47
N GLU A 378 44.25 11.28 26.71
CA GLU A 378 44.00 9.92 27.21
C GLU A 378 45.04 8.97 26.65
N VAL A 379 45.47 8.02 27.47
CA VAL A 379 46.46 6.99 27.10
C VAL A 379 45.84 5.60 27.28
N ILE A 380 45.68 4.89 26.17
CA ILE A 380 45.14 3.55 26.15
C ILE A 380 46.32 2.58 25.96
N SER A 381 46.44 1.63 26.88
CA SER A 381 47.54 0.66 26.90
C SER A 381 47.10 -0.77 26.52
N SER A 382 45.80 -1.04 26.46
CA SER A 382 45.24 -2.33 25.96
C SER A 382 44.03 -2.08 25.06
N TRP A 383 43.63 -3.13 24.31
CA TRP A 383 42.48 -3.12 23.42
C TRP A 383 41.18 -3.64 24.08
N ASP A 384 41.20 -3.93 25.37
CA ASP A 384 40.09 -4.51 26.12
C ASP A 384 39.09 -3.45 26.64
#